data_2bf5ede73cd6274b0ac63a479b12b006
#
_entry.id   2bf5ede73cd6274b0ac63a479b12b006
#
_cell.length_a   1.000
_cell.length_b   1.000
_cell.length_c   1.000
_cell.angle_alpha   90.00
_cell.angle_beta   90.00
_cell.angle_gamma   90.00
#
_symmetry.space_group_name_H-M   'P 1'
#
loop_
_entity.id
_entity.type
_entity.pdbx_description
1 polymer ?
#
loop_
_entity_poly.entity_id
_entity_poly.type
_entity_poly.pdbx_seq_one_letter_code
_entity_poly.pdbx_strand_id
1 'polypeptide(L)'
;MTVKYIIGHWTGSSYKPNTIDLNSYQLLIDDKGIKHIGKAIGQAASTGGMNSITYNISCCGGSTSTPIKKPQIEAFYKACAEKIKEYRLDISDFYTHAEIGEMCRNYKTKNAGESLAYADCAGELITKLLPWNNYLNQNISKVDLRNLPDIQGTAKQTGDFLRNKIKWYYER
;
A
#
# COMPACT_ATOMS: atom_id res chain seq x y z
N MET A 1 13.62 6.60 -13.63
CA MET A 1 13.37 5.90 -12.35
C MET A 1 12.31 4.83 -12.65
N THR A 2 12.56 3.56 -12.34
CA THR A 2 11.67 2.45 -12.73
C THR A 2 10.81 2.06 -11.55
N VAL A 3 9.48 2.19 -11.68
CA VAL A 3 8.52 1.68 -10.68
C VAL A 3 8.55 0.15 -10.73
N LYS A 4 8.62 -0.48 -9.57
CA LYS A 4 8.63 -1.94 -9.40
C LYS A 4 7.42 -2.45 -8.62
N TYR A 5 6.77 -1.58 -7.83
CA TYR A 5 5.64 -1.96 -6.97
C TYR A 5 4.60 -0.85 -6.90
N ILE A 6 3.36 -1.24 -6.73
CA ILE A 6 2.26 -0.34 -6.35
C ILE A 6 1.97 -0.59 -4.87
N ILE A 7 2.01 0.46 -4.05
CA ILE A 7 1.68 0.35 -2.63
C ILE A 7 0.38 1.08 -2.33
N GLY A 8 -0.56 0.35 -1.75
CA GLY A 8 -1.84 0.89 -1.30
C GLY A 8 -1.79 1.41 0.13
N HIS A 9 -2.39 2.57 0.34
CA HIS A 9 -2.42 3.30 1.61
C HIS A 9 -3.81 3.82 1.96
N TRP A 10 -3.95 4.28 3.18
CA TRP A 10 -4.94 5.27 3.60
C TRP A 10 -4.24 6.46 4.27
N THR A 11 -4.87 7.64 4.29
CA THR A 11 -4.27 8.81 4.97
C THR A 11 -4.48 8.77 6.48
N GLY A 12 -5.49 8.05 6.96
CA GLY A 12 -5.89 8.04 8.37
C GLY A 12 -6.50 9.37 8.85
N SER A 13 -6.72 10.33 7.95
CA SER A 13 -7.14 11.70 8.25
C SER A 13 -8.55 12.01 7.69
N SER A 14 -8.74 13.17 7.10
CA SER A 14 -10.00 13.59 6.49
C SER A 14 -10.22 12.94 5.13
N TYR A 15 -11.47 13.03 4.61
CA TYR A 15 -11.82 12.55 3.27
C TYR A 15 -11.22 13.39 2.12
N LYS A 16 -10.78 14.60 2.39
CA LYS A 16 -10.08 15.44 1.41
C LYS A 16 -8.61 15.51 1.75
N PRO A 17 -7.71 15.34 0.77
CA PRO A 17 -6.29 15.41 1.02
C PRO A 17 -5.88 16.82 1.44
N ASN A 18 -5.07 16.90 2.46
CA ASN A 18 -4.39 18.13 2.88
C ASN A 18 -2.99 18.22 2.24
N THR A 19 -2.25 19.29 2.54
CA THR A 19 -0.90 19.49 1.99
C THR A 19 0.09 18.39 2.38
N ILE A 20 -0.03 17.83 3.59
CA ILE A 20 0.83 16.73 4.05
C ILE A 20 0.52 15.47 3.22
N ASP A 21 -0.76 15.16 3.03
CA ASP A 21 -1.20 14.01 2.24
C ASP A 21 -0.70 14.13 0.79
N LEU A 22 -0.87 15.31 0.16
CA LEU A 22 -0.40 15.57 -1.21
C LEU A 22 1.14 15.47 -1.35
N ASN A 23 1.89 15.72 -0.28
CA ASN A 23 3.34 15.55 -0.26
C ASN A 23 3.79 14.10 0.03
N SER A 24 2.88 13.25 0.52
CA SER A 24 3.22 11.88 0.94
C SER A 24 2.98 10.84 -0.15
N TYR A 25 2.04 11.06 -1.09
CA TYR A 25 1.62 10.06 -2.06
C TYR A 25 1.68 10.58 -3.50
N GLN A 26 1.71 9.68 -4.50
CA GLN A 26 1.62 10.05 -5.90
C GLN A 26 0.16 10.30 -6.33
N LEU A 27 -0.78 9.51 -5.78
CA LEU A 27 -2.19 9.60 -6.10
C LEU A 27 -3.03 9.42 -4.83
N LEU A 28 -4.01 10.28 -4.65
CA LEU A 28 -4.97 10.19 -3.55
C LEU A 28 -6.38 10.10 -4.12
N ILE A 29 -7.26 9.38 -3.42
CA ILE A 29 -8.65 9.18 -3.83
C ILE A 29 -9.54 9.58 -2.67
N ASP A 30 -10.41 10.57 -2.88
CA ASP A 30 -11.34 11.05 -1.86
C ASP A 30 -12.57 10.14 -1.71
N ASP A 31 -13.43 10.44 -0.76
CA ASP A 31 -14.61 9.63 -0.44
C ASP A 31 -15.66 9.53 -1.57
N LYS A 32 -15.56 10.39 -2.58
CA LYS A 32 -16.39 10.38 -3.78
C LYS A 32 -15.74 9.63 -4.95
N GLY A 33 -14.51 9.14 -4.78
CA GLY A 33 -13.74 8.50 -5.83
C GLY A 33 -12.99 9.48 -6.75
N ILE A 34 -12.90 10.76 -6.37
CA ILE A 34 -12.18 11.78 -7.15
C ILE A 34 -10.68 11.60 -6.91
N LYS A 35 -9.92 11.60 -8.00
CA LYS A 35 -8.46 11.46 -7.99
C LYS A 35 -7.79 12.84 -7.78
N HIS A 36 -6.85 12.90 -6.83
CA HIS A 36 -6.01 14.07 -6.56
C HIS A 36 -4.55 13.68 -6.81
N ILE A 37 -3.87 14.45 -7.64
CA ILE A 37 -2.45 14.21 -7.95
C ILE A 37 -1.57 14.82 -6.86
N GLY A 38 -0.70 14.01 -6.32
CA GLY A 38 0.30 14.41 -5.33
C GLY A 38 1.69 14.57 -5.93
N LYS A 39 2.73 14.05 -5.26
CA LYS A 39 4.13 14.17 -5.67
C LYS A 39 4.50 13.23 -6.82
N ALA A 40 5.53 13.61 -7.57
CA ALA A 40 6.15 12.73 -8.56
C ALA A 40 6.82 11.51 -7.89
N ILE A 41 7.09 10.47 -8.69
CA ILE A 41 7.80 9.27 -8.23
C ILE A 41 9.15 9.65 -7.63
N GLY A 42 9.50 9.04 -6.51
CA GLY A 42 10.72 9.31 -5.78
C GLY A 42 10.72 10.59 -4.93
N GLN A 43 9.67 11.40 -5.02
CA GLN A 43 9.52 12.64 -4.22
C GLN A 43 8.50 12.50 -3.07
N ALA A 44 7.67 11.47 -3.08
CA ALA A 44 6.75 11.16 -1.99
C ALA A 44 7.46 10.44 -0.85
N ALA A 45 6.96 10.58 0.37
CA ALA A 45 7.54 10.00 1.58
C ALA A 45 6.53 9.10 2.31
N SER A 46 6.07 8.03 1.65
CA SER A 46 5.02 7.15 2.15
C SER A 46 5.51 5.79 2.63
N THR A 47 6.43 5.15 1.89
CA THR A 47 6.95 3.82 2.21
C THR A 47 8.46 3.89 2.40
N GLY A 48 8.91 3.97 3.64
CA GLY A 48 10.33 4.11 3.98
C GLY A 48 11.20 3.06 3.33
N GLY A 49 12.27 3.48 2.66
CA GLY A 49 13.22 2.64 1.93
C GLY A 49 12.79 2.21 0.53
N MET A 50 11.52 2.46 0.14
CA MET A 50 10.99 2.02 -1.15
C MET A 50 10.48 3.17 -2.03
N ASN A 51 10.48 4.41 -1.57
CA ASN A 51 9.86 5.55 -2.26
C ASN A 51 10.40 5.78 -3.69
N SER A 52 11.65 5.42 -3.97
CA SER A 52 12.26 5.56 -5.30
C SER A 52 11.80 4.54 -6.35
N ILE A 53 11.20 3.43 -5.90
CA ILE A 53 10.78 2.30 -6.75
C ILE A 53 9.30 1.96 -6.63
N THR A 54 8.52 2.75 -5.87
CA THR A 54 7.10 2.53 -5.65
C THR A 54 6.25 3.66 -6.21
N TYR A 55 5.06 3.30 -6.68
CA TYR A 55 3.96 4.23 -6.90
C TYR A 55 2.94 4.04 -5.77
N ASN A 56 2.73 5.07 -4.98
CA ASN A 56 1.92 5.01 -3.78
C ASN A 56 0.54 5.63 -4.04
N ILE A 57 -0.52 4.84 -3.84
CA ILE A 57 -1.92 5.25 -4.02
C ILE A 57 -2.60 5.20 -2.66
N SER A 58 -3.20 6.31 -2.24
CA SER A 58 -3.85 6.43 -0.93
C SER A 58 -5.34 6.71 -1.04
N CYS A 59 -6.15 6.03 -0.23
CA CYS A 59 -7.51 6.46 0.07
C CYS A 59 -7.48 7.55 1.15
N CYS A 60 -8.17 8.67 0.94
CA CYS A 60 -8.32 9.71 1.97
C CYS A 60 -9.26 9.21 3.06
N GLY A 61 -8.87 9.31 4.33
CA GLY A 61 -9.60 8.70 5.44
C GLY A 61 -9.00 7.36 5.87
N GLY A 62 -9.85 6.41 6.28
CA GLY A 62 -9.44 5.09 6.77
C GLY A 62 -9.45 4.95 8.31
N SER A 63 -9.66 6.05 9.03
CA SER A 63 -9.87 6.01 10.49
C SER A 63 -11.31 5.58 10.84
N THR A 64 -11.56 5.32 12.11
CA THR A 64 -12.91 4.98 12.60
C THR A 64 -13.92 6.10 12.32
N SER A 65 -13.50 7.36 12.38
CA SER A 65 -14.35 8.54 12.12
C SER A 65 -14.51 8.84 10.61
N THR A 66 -13.61 8.34 9.78
CA THR A 66 -13.61 8.53 8.32
C THR A 66 -13.38 7.21 7.60
N PRO A 67 -14.28 6.21 7.76
CA PRO A 67 -14.11 4.89 7.15
C PRO A 67 -14.08 4.97 5.62
N ILE A 68 -13.34 4.07 4.99
CA ILE A 68 -13.27 3.98 3.52
C ILE A 68 -14.67 3.72 2.96
N LYS A 69 -15.06 4.49 1.94
CA LYS A 69 -16.38 4.40 1.30
C LYS A 69 -16.33 3.57 0.01
N LYS A 70 -17.48 3.00 -0.37
CA LYS A 70 -17.58 2.14 -1.56
C LYS A 70 -17.18 2.84 -2.86
N PRO A 71 -17.63 4.06 -3.21
CA PRO A 71 -17.16 4.75 -4.42
C PRO A 71 -15.66 4.98 -4.43
N GLN A 72 -15.09 5.27 -3.27
CA GLN A 72 -13.66 5.50 -3.09
C GLN A 72 -12.84 4.24 -3.36
N ILE A 73 -13.21 3.12 -2.75
CA ILE A 73 -12.45 1.88 -2.91
C ILE A 73 -12.57 1.31 -4.33
N GLU A 74 -13.71 1.47 -5.00
CA GLU A 74 -13.87 1.09 -6.41
C GLU A 74 -12.96 1.93 -7.33
N ALA A 75 -12.87 3.25 -7.10
CA ALA A 75 -11.94 4.12 -7.81
C ALA A 75 -10.47 3.75 -7.53
N PHE A 76 -10.16 3.28 -6.31
CA PHE A 76 -8.84 2.80 -5.92
C PHE A 76 -8.46 1.54 -6.69
N TYR A 77 -9.34 0.53 -6.79
CA TYR A 77 -9.06 -0.69 -7.55
C TYR A 77 -8.74 -0.37 -9.02
N LYS A 78 -9.56 0.49 -9.63
CA LYS A 78 -9.37 0.94 -11.00
C LYS A 78 -8.04 1.68 -11.19
N ALA A 79 -7.71 2.60 -10.28
CA ALA A 79 -6.44 3.34 -10.34
C ALA A 79 -5.23 2.42 -10.20
N CYS A 80 -5.28 1.42 -9.30
CA CYS A 80 -4.22 0.42 -9.17
C CYS A 80 -4.05 -0.39 -10.46
N ALA A 81 -5.14 -0.87 -11.06
CA ALA A 81 -5.11 -1.61 -12.31
C ALA A 81 -4.53 -0.77 -13.47
N GLU A 82 -4.93 0.51 -13.59
CA GLU A 82 -4.37 1.46 -14.56
C GLU A 82 -2.85 1.60 -14.39
N LYS A 83 -2.36 1.74 -13.16
CA LYS A 83 -0.93 1.90 -12.89
C LYS A 83 -0.13 0.61 -13.08
N ILE A 84 -0.70 -0.54 -12.76
CA ILE A 84 -0.08 -1.84 -13.05
C ILE A 84 0.11 -2.00 -14.57
N LYS A 85 -0.90 -1.68 -15.39
CA LYS A 85 -0.78 -1.66 -16.85
C LYS A 85 0.28 -0.67 -17.35
N GLU A 86 0.24 0.56 -16.85
CA GLU A 86 1.14 1.65 -17.24
C GLU A 86 2.61 1.30 -17.01
N TYR A 87 2.92 0.69 -15.84
CA TYR A 87 4.29 0.33 -15.48
C TYR A 87 4.68 -1.10 -15.87
N ARG A 88 3.78 -1.86 -16.55
CA ARG A 88 4.00 -3.24 -16.99
C ARG A 88 4.37 -4.16 -15.83
N LEU A 89 3.64 -4.05 -14.73
CA LEU A 89 3.80 -4.85 -13.52
C LEU A 89 2.84 -6.04 -13.52
N ASP A 90 3.12 -7.02 -12.66
CA ASP A 90 2.19 -8.09 -12.35
C ASP A 90 1.24 -7.66 -11.21
N ILE A 91 0.09 -8.32 -11.09
CA ILE A 91 -0.85 -8.08 -9.97
C ILE A 91 -0.19 -8.40 -8.63
N SER A 92 0.73 -9.35 -8.60
CA SER A 92 1.53 -9.69 -7.41
C SER A 92 2.50 -8.60 -6.95
N ASP A 93 2.78 -7.59 -7.79
CA ASP A 93 3.61 -6.44 -7.43
C ASP A 93 2.80 -5.34 -6.69
N PHE A 94 1.52 -5.58 -6.45
CA PHE A 94 0.70 -4.75 -5.56
C PHE A 94 0.78 -5.26 -4.12
N TYR A 95 1.06 -4.36 -3.19
CA TYR A 95 1.02 -4.59 -1.74
C TYR A 95 0.24 -3.48 -1.03
N THR A 96 -0.36 -3.81 0.11
CA THR A 96 -0.78 -2.77 1.07
C THR A 96 0.39 -2.38 1.98
N HIS A 97 0.35 -1.18 2.54
CA HIS A 97 1.36 -0.78 3.53
C HIS A 97 1.26 -1.65 4.81
N ALA A 98 0.08 -2.19 5.12
CA ALA A 98 -0.08 -3.16 6.22
C ALA A 98 0.66 -4.47 5.94
N GLU A 99 0.67 -4.97 4.69
CA GLU A 99 1.46 -6.15 4.31
C GLU A 99 2.96 -5.87 4.47
N ILE A 100 3.45 -4.72 4.00
CA ILE A 100 4.85 -4.30 4.23
C ILE A 100 5.16 -4.24 5.73
N GLY A 101 4.25 -3.68 6.54
CA GLY A 101 4.41 -3.66 8.00
C GLY A 101 4.47 -5.05 8.62
N GLU A 102 3.63 -5.98 8.18
CA GLU A 102 3.64 -7.38 8.64
C GLU A 102 4.94 -8.11 8.23
N MET A 103 5.38 -7.90 7.00
CA MET A 103 6.66 -8.42 6.52
C MET A 103 7.83 -7.93 7.37
N CYS A 104 7.84 -6.64 7.72
CA CYS A 104 8.88 -6.06 8.59
C CYS A 104 8.85 -6.66 10.01
N ARG A 105 7.67 -6.84 10.60
CA ARG A 105 7.51 -7.51 11.90
C ARG A 105 8.04 -8.94 11.86
N ASN A 106 7.63 -9.69 10.84
CA ASN A 106 8.01 -11.09 10.66
C ASN A 106 9.52 -11.25 10.44
N TYR A 107 10.12 -10.39 9.62
CA TYR A 107 11.58 -10.39 9.42
C TYR A 107 12.34 -10.12 10.74
N LYS A 108 11.89 -9.15 11.53
CA LYS A 108 12.50 -8.82 12.82
C LYS A 108 12.41 -10.00 13.80
N THR A 109 11.25 -10.68 13.85
CA THR A 109 11.03 -11.83 14.72
C THR A 109 11.84 -13.05 14.26
N LYS A 110 11.90 -13.33 12.96
CA LYS A 110 12.72 -14.41 12.40
C LYS A 110 14.20 -14.25 12.74
N ASN A 111 14.73 -13.05 12.64
CA ASN A 111 16.12 -12.77 13.03
C ASN A 111 16.36 -12.82 14.53
N ALA A 112 15.29 -12.81 15.35
CA ALA A 112 15.33 -13.09 16.79
C ALA A 112 15.19 -14.59 17.14
N GLY A 113 15.15 -15.49 16.13
CA GLY A 113 15.10 -16.94 16.31
C GLY A 113 13.71 -17.56 16.33
N GLU A 114 12.65 -16.82 15.97
CA GLU A 114 11.29 -17.32 15.90
C GLU A 114 10.88 -17.75 14.48
N SER A 115 10.12 -18.85 14.37
CA SER A 115 9.63 -19.38 13.09
C SER A 115 8.34 -18.70 12.67
N LEU A 116 8.24 -18.18 11.42
CA LEU A 116 7.07 -17.44 10.94
C LEU A 116 6.53 -17.93 9.60
N ALA A 117 5.20 -18.02 9.53
CA ALA A 117 4.44 -18.53 8.38
C ALA A 117 4.40 -17.59 7.13
N TYR A 118 5.01 -16.40 7.18
CA TYR A 118 5.00 -15.40 6.10
C TYR A 118 6.35 -15.27 5.40
N ALA A 119 7.23 -16.23 5.56
CA ALA A 119 8.66 -16.08 5.28
C ALA A 119 9.02 -16.05 3.79
N ASP A 120 8.25 -16.69 2.90
CA ASP A 120 8.78 -17.02 1.57
C ASP A 120 8.66 -15.89 0.54
N CYS A 121 7.56 -15.13 0.54
CA CYS A 121 7.42 -13.96 -0.35
C CYS A 121 8.04 -12.68 0.25
N ALA A 122 7.97 -12.57 1.57
CA ALA A 122 8.41 -11.39 2.32
C ALA A 122 9.94 -11.28 2.45
N GLY A 123 10.64 -12.41 2.57
CA GLY A 123 12.09 -12.43 2.80
C GLY A 123 12.86 -11.76 1.68
N GLU A 124 12.49 -12.00 0.43
CA GLU A 124 13.17 -11.43 -0.72
C GLU A 124 12.91 -9.93 -0.88
N LEU A 125 11.64 -9.50 -0.70
CA LEU A 125 11.27 -8.09 -0.74
C LEU A 125 11.99 -7.29 0.34
N ILE A 126 11.99 -7.80 1.58
CA ILE A 126 12.60 -7.13 2.73
C ILE A 126 14.12 -7.15 2.66
N THR A 127 14.72 -8.28 2.34
CA THR A 127 16.19 -8.41 2.27
C THR A 127 16.79 -7.63 1.11
N LYS A 128 16.10 -7.52 -0.01
CA LYS A 128 16.57 -6.75 -1.17
C LYS A 128 16.25 -5.26 -1.10
N LEU A 129 15.12 -4.88 -0.50
CA LEU A 129 14.58 -3.52 -0.60
C LEU A 129 14.62 -2.74 0.71
N LEU A 130 14.62 -3.44 1.85
CA LEU A 130 14.65 -2.84 3.18
C LEU A 130 15.86 -3.33 4.00
N PRO A 131 17.08 -3.27 3.47
CA PRO A 131 18.27 -3.87 4.12
C PRO A 131 18.68 -3.16 5.42
N TRP A 132 18.01 -2.05 5.79
CA TRP A 132 18.43 -1.16 6.87
C TRP A 132 17.43 -1.18 8.02
N ASN A 133 17.91 -1.36 9.24
CA ASN A 133 17.10 -1.34 10.48
C ASN A 133 16.17 -0.13 10.59
N ASN A 134 16.58 1.05 10.10
CA ASN A 134 15.77 2.26 10.13
C ASN A 134 14.49 2.12 9.30
N TYR A 135 14.54 1.49 8.12
CA TYR A 135 13.36 1.31 7.26
C TYR A 135 12.41 0.23 7.77
N LEU A 136 12.95 -0.84 8.35
CA LEU A 136 12.14 -1.84 9.05
C LEU A 136 11.31 -1.17 10.17
N ASN A 137 11.95 -0.36 11.00
CA ASN A 137 11.28 0.33 12.10
C ASN A 137 10.24 1.36 11.62
N GLN A 138 10.47 2.03 10.50
CA GLN A 138 9.50 2.97 9.92
C GLN A 138 8.22 2.30 9.41
N ASN A 139 8.30 1.07 8.93
CA ASN A 139 7.17 0.34 8.34
C ASN A 139 6.48 -0.61 9.33
N ILE A 140 7.13 -1.01 10.42
CA ILE A 140 6.68 -2.08 11.32
C ILE A 140 5.31 -1.84 11.97
N SER A 141 4.91 -0.58 12.18
CA SER A 141 3.63 -0.19 12.80
C SER A 141 2.50 0.05 11.79
N LYS A 142 2.76 -0.12 10.49
CA LYS A 142 1.78 0.23 9.45
C LYS A 142 0.66 -0.80 9.35
N VAL A 143 -0.56 -0.29 9.19
CA VAL A 143 -1.82 -1.06 9.17
C VAL A 143 -2.76 -0.59 8.08
N ASP A 144 -2.26 0.18 7.11
CA ASP A 144 -3.01 0.82 6.05
C ASP A 144 -3.84 -0.18 5.22
N LEU A 145 -5.11 0.12 4.99
CA LEU A 145 -6.06 -0.69 4.23
C LEU A 145 -6.37 -2.08 4.84
N ARG A 146 -6.12 -2.27 6.13
CA ARG A 146 -6.43 -3.52 6.81
C ARG A 146 -7.94 -3.74 7.00
N ASN A 147 -8.69 -2.67 7.18
CA ASN A 147 -10.15 -2.69 7.36
C ASN A 147 -10.81 -1.93 6.21
N LEU A 148 -11.59 -2.61 5.40
CA LEU A 148 -12.30 -2.08 4.24
C LEU A 148 -13.80 -2.39 4.35
N PRO A 149 -14.68 -1.74 3.57
CA PRO A 149 -16.12 -2.00 3.62
C PRO A 149 -16.50 -3.47 3.42
N ASP A 150 -15.77 -4.17 2.54
CA ASP A 150 -16.08 -5.52 2.12
C ASP A 150 -15.24 -6.60 2.81
N ILE A 151 -14.22 -6.22 3.61
CA ILE A 151 -13.35 -7.16 4.30
C ILE A 151 -12.74 -6.57 5.56
N GLN A 152 -12.73 -7.37 6.63
CA GLN A 152 -11.95 -7.15 7.84
C GLN A 152 -11.11 -8.39 8.08
N GLY A 153 -9.79 -8.26 8.10
CA GLY A 153 -8.92 -9.43 8.19
C GLY A 153 -7.47 -9.10 8.52
N THR A 154 -6.62 -10.11 8.39
CA THR A 154 -5.17 -9.92 8.45
C THR A 154 -4.70 -9.07 7.26
N ALA A 155 -3.49 -8.51 7.35
CA ALA A 155 -2.91 -7.76 6.25
C ALA A 155 -2.87 -8.59 4.95
N LYS A 156 -2.47 -9.87 5.05
CA LYS A 156 -2.45 -10.80 3.92
C LYS A 156 -3.84 -11.03 3.32
N GLN A 157 -4.85 -11.34 4.13
CA GLN A 157 -6.21 -11.58 3.64
C GLN A 157 -6.76 -10.37 2.90
N THR A 158 -6.54 -9.17 3.45
CA THR A 158 -6.97 -7.93 2.81
C THR A 158 -6.17 -7.65 1.53
N GLY A 159 -4.86 -7.88 1.53
CA GLY A 159 -4.03 -7.74 0.32
C GLY A 159 -4.45 -8.69 -0.80
N ASP A 160 -4.72 -9.96 -0.49
CA ASP A 160 -5.23 -10.95 -1.45
C ASP A 160 -6.59 -10.55 -2.02
N PHE A 161 -7.50 -10.07 -1.18
CA PHE A 161 -8.80 -9.55 -1.60
C PHE A 161 -8.65 -8.36 -2.56
N LEU A 162 -7.77 -7.40 -2.23
CA LEU A 162 -7.50 -6.25 -3.09
C LEU A 162 -6.91 -6.66 -4.44
N ARG A 163 -5.92 -7.57 -4.46
CA ARG A 163 -5.35 -8.11 -5.71
C ARG A 163 -6.41 -8.74 -6.60
N ASN A 164 -7.35 -9.50 -6.04
CA ASN A 164 -8.47 -10.07 -6.80
C ASN A 164 -9.39 -8.99 -7.41
N LYS A 165 -9.70 -7.93 -6.66
CA LYS A 165 -10.49 -6.80 -7.16
C LYS A 165 -9.75 -6.01 -8.24
N ILE A 166 -8.47 -5.73 -8.03
CA ILE A 166 -7.59 -5.05 -9.01
C ILE A 166 -7.49 -5.87 -10.30
N LYS A 167 -7.31 -7.19 -10.19
CA LYS A 167 -7.26 -8.11 -11.33
C LYS A 167 -8.53 -8.02 -12.18
N TRP A 168 -9.70 -7.95 -11.56
CA TRP A 168 -10.97 -7.82 -12.28
C TRP A 168 -11.01 -6.55 -13.17
N TYR A 169 -10.46 -5.42 -12.70
CA TYR A 169 -10.32 -4.19 -13.48
C TYR A 169 -9.17 -4.26 -14.51
N TYR A 170 -8.11 -4.99 -14.19
CA TYR A 170 -6.97 -5.18 -15.09
C TYR A 170 -7.34 -5.96 -16.35
N GLU A 171 -8.22 -6.95 -16.24
CA GLU A 171 -8.64 -7.83 -17.34
C GLU A 171 -9.72 -7.20 -18.26
N ARG A 172 -10.23 -6.02 -17.92
CA ARG A 172 -11.25 -5.27 -18.70
C ARG A 172 -10.71 -3.99 -19.28
#